data_370fb6a6c282401975a8d3596d2a463f
#
_entry.id   370fb6a6c282401975a8d3596d2a463f
#
_cell.length_a   1.000
_cell.length_b   1.000
_cell.length_c   1.000
_cell.angle_alpha   90.00
_cell.angle_beta   90.00
_cell.angle_gamma   90.00
#
_symmetry.space_group_name_H-M   'P 1'
#
loop_
_entity.id
_entity.type
_entity.pdbx_description
1 polymer ?
#
loop_
_entity_poly.entity_id
_entity_poly.type
_entity_poly.pdbx_seq_one_letter_code
_entity_poly.pdbx_strand_id
1 'polypeptide(L)'
;WLLGQVSGVDVDQHDHIWVIHRPRTTDEHDNYLRDKTADCCQPAPPVLEFDQGGNLLQSWGGPASDQSGGYSWPDIEHGIYVDHRDNVWLAGNGDGDTNILKFTNKGKFLLQIGTHGITGGSNDTLNVNKAAGIAVWPATNEVFVADGYGNRRVIVYDADTGAFKRM
;
A
#
# COMPACT_ATOMS: atom_id res chain seq x y z
N TRP A 1 -18.86 -8.73 -0.64
CA TRP A 1 -17.64 -8.23 -1.29
C TRP A 1 -16.82 -9.39 -1.83
N LEU A 2 -16.06 -9.10 -2.90
CA LEU A 2 -15.08 -10.01 -3.47
C LEU A 2 -13.67 -9.46 -3.25
N LEU A 3 -12.74 -10.33 -2.92
CA LEU A 3 -11.32 -10.00 -2.91
C LEU A 3 -10.74 -10.35 -4.28
N GLY A 4 -9.99 -9.42 -4.86
CA GLY A 4 -9.07 -9.72 -5.95
C GLY A 4 -7.82 -10.43 -5.44
N GLN A 5 -6.76 -10.48 -6.24
CA GLN A 5 -5.49 -11.09 -5.82
C GLN A 5 -4.97 -10.41 -4.55
N VAL A 6 -4.89 -11.16 -3.45
CA VAL A 6 -4.28 -10.71 -2.21
C VAL A 6 -2.76 -10.64 -2.41
N SER A 7 -2.17 -9.48 -2.16
CA SER A 7 -0.75 -9.23 -2.43
C SER A 7 0.08 -8.96 -1.18
N GLY A 8 -0.55 -8.65 -0.05
CA GLY A 8 0.14 -8.41 1.21
C GLY A 8 -0.75 -8.63 2.42
N VAL A 9 -0.11 -9.00 3.51
CA VAL A 9 -0.73 -9.16 4.83
C VAL A 9 0.24 -8.68 5.89
N ASP A 10 -0.27 -8.04 6.92
CA ASP A 10 0.47 -7.67 8.13
C ASP A 10 -0.41 -7.84 9.36
N VAL A 11 0.20 -7.90 10.54
CA VAL A 11 -0.50 -8.00 11.83
C VAL A 11 -0.02 -6.86 12.71
N ASP A 12 -0.96 -6.04 13.17
CA ASP A 12 -0.64 -4.90 14.02
C ASP A 12 -0.41 -5.32 15.50
N GLN A 13 -0.06 -4.35 16.34
CA GLN A 13 0.19 -4.56 17.77
C GLN A 13 -1.07 -4.91 18.58
N HIS A 14 -2.26 -4.86 17.98
CA HIS A 14 -3.55 -5.24 18.56
C HIS A 14 -4.01 -6.62 18.10
N ASP A 15 -3.13 -7.37 17.39
CA ASP A 15 -3.41 -8.65 16.76
C ASP A 15 -4.51 -8.58 15.69
N HIS A 16 -4.72 -7.41 15.08
CA HIS A 16 -5.58 -7.27 13.92
C HIS A 16 -4.84 -7.60 12.64
N ILE A 17 -5.51 -8.25 11.72
CA ILE A 17 -4.96 -8.70 10.44
C ILE A 17 -5.30 -7.66 9.37
N TRP A 18 -4.27 -7.07 8.80
CA TRP A 18 -4.37 -6.12 7.71
C TRP A 18 -4.07 -6.80 6.38
N VAL A 19 -4.92 -6.56 5.41
CA VAL A 19 -4.83 -7.17 4.09
C VAL A 19 -4.85 -6.08 3.02
N ILE A 20 -3.96 -6.20 2.04
CA ILE A 20 -4.05 -5.45 0.79
C ILE A 20 -4.29 -6.41 -0.37
N HIS A 21 -5.25 -6.09 -1.22
CA HIS A 21 -5.56 -6.85 -2.41
C HIS A 21 -5.71 -5.93 -3.62
N ARG A 22 -5.80 -6.54 -4.80
CA ARG A 22 -5.93 -5.88 -6.10
C ARG A 22 -7.38 -5.95 -6.58
N PRO A 23 -8.24 -4.98 -6.28
CA PRO A 23 -9.67 -5.01 -6.69
C PRO A 23 -9.86 -5.19 -8.18
N ARG A 24 -8.91 -4.70 -8.98
CA ARG A 24 -8.96 -4.75 -10.46
C ARG A 24 -8.67 -6.12 -11.07
N THR A 25 -8.22 -7.08 -10.26
CA THR A 25 -7.91 -8.45 -10.71
C THR A 25 -9.05 -9.42 -10.52
N THR A 26 -10.18 -8.99 -10.04
CA THR A 26 -11.42 -9.76 -10.13
C THR A 26 -11.69 -10.01 -11.61
N ASP A 27 -11.60 -11.27 -12.04
CA ASP A 27 -11.70 -11.67 -13.44
C ASP A 27 -13.13 -11.98 -13.88
N GLU A 28 -13.30 -12.43 -15.12
CA GLU A 28 -14.61 -12.76 -15.67
C GLU A 28 -15.31 -13.93 -14.95
N HIS A 29 -14.57 -14.76 -14.21
CA HIS A 29 -15.14 -15.84 -13.40
C HIS A 29 -15.61 -15.33 -12.04
N ASP A 30 -14.96 -14.26 -11.52
CA ASP A 30 -15.33 -13.55 -10.30
C ASP A 30 -16.30 -12.38 -10.60
N ASN A 31 -16.32 -11.92 -11.84
CA ASN A 31 -16.92 -10.65 -12.27
C ASN A 31 -18.37 -10.77 -12.71
N TYR A 32 -19.20 -11.04 -11.79
CA TYR A 32 -20.62 -10.70 -12.00
C TYR A 32 -20.87 -9.19 -12.16
N LEU A 33 -19.88 -8.35 -11.86
CA LEU A 33 -20.01 -6.88 -11.94
C LEU A 33 -19.54 -6.28 -13.26
N ARG A 34 -18.62 -6.91 -13.96
CA ARG A 34 -18.12 -6.38 -15.24
C ARG A 34 -19.24 -6.35 -16.28
N ASP A 35 -20.14 -7.31 -16.23
CA ASP A 35 -21.26 -7.46 -17.15
C ASP A 35 -22.62 -7.13 -16.54
N LYS A 36 -22.67 -6.63 -15.29
CA LYS A 36 -23.89 -6.34 -14.52
C LYS A 36 -24.89 -7.52 -14.48
N THR A 37 -24.37 -8.75 -14.47
CA THR A 37 -25.18 -9.96 -14.55
C THR A 37 -25.56 -10.55 -13.19
N ALA A 38 -25.04 -10.00 -12.09
CA ALA A 38 -25.46 -10.36 -10.75
C ALA A 38 -25.49 -9.18 -9.80
N ASP A 39 -26.54 -9.11 -9.00
CA ASP A 39 -26.77 -8.08 -7.99
C ASP A 39 -26.00 -8.33 -6.67
N CYS A 40 -25.17 -9.40 -6.60
CA CYS A 40 -24.69 -9.87 -5.31
C CYS A 40 -23.40 -9.22 -4.83
N CYS A 41 -22.49 -8.87 -5.74
CA CYS A 41 -21.10 -8.75 -5.31
C CYS A 41 -20.37 -7.59 -5.99
N GLN A 42 -19.53 -6.93 -5.23
CA GLN A 42 -18.65 -5.87 -5.72
C GLN A 42 -17.24 -6.06 -5.14
N PRO A 43 -16.18 -5.63 -5.82
CA PRO A 43 -14.84 -5.64 -5.26
C PRO A 43 -14.79 -4.89 -3.94
N ALA A 44 -14.10 -5.46 -2.97
CA ALA A 44 -13.82 -4.78 -1.72
C ALA A 44 -12.88 -3.57 -1.96
N PRO A 45 -12.88 -2.55 -1.09
CA PRO A 45 -11.80 -1.58 -1.04
C PRO A 45 -10.44 -2.27 -0.86
N PRO A 46 -9.33 -1.72 -1.42
CA PRO A 46 -8.06 -2.44 -1.47
C PRO A 46 -7.43 -2.76 -0.12
N VAL A 47 -7.72 -1.99 0.94
CA VAL A 47 -7.22 -2.23 2.30
C VAL A 47 -8.36 -2.68 3.20
N LEU A 48 -8.14 -3.79 3.92
CA LEU A 48 -9.09 -4.34 4.87
C LEU A 48 -8.39 -4.64 6.20
N GLU A 49 -9.10 -4.44 7.30
CA GLU A 49 -8.69 -4.81 8.65
C GLU A 49 -9.69 -5.82 9.22
N PHE A 50 -9.18 -6.91 9.79
CA PHE A 50 -9.97 -7.95 10.44
C PHE A 50 -9.52 -8.13 11.88
N ASP A 51 -10.42 -8.54 12.75
CA ASP A 51 -10.06 -9.06 14.08
C ASP A 51 -9.53 -10.50 13.98
N GLN A 52 -9.06 -11.05 15.10
CA GLN A 52 -8.58 -12.43 15.19
C GLN A 52 -9.67 -13.48 14.88
N GLY A 53 -10.93 -13.12 15.00
CA GLY A 53 -12.08 -13.97 14.65
C GLY A 53 -12.41 -13.96 13.17
N GLY A 54 -11.71 -13.14 12.37
CA GLY A 54 -11.99 -12.96 10.95
C GLY A 54 -13.15 -12.01 10.65
N ASN A 55 -13.64 -11.26 11.64
CA ASN A 55 -14.66 -10.25 11.42
C ASN A 55 -14.03 -8.99 10.81
N LEU A 56 -14.63 -8.47 9.74
CA LEU A 56 -14.19 -7.23 9.11
C LEU A 56 -14.45 -6.04 10.05
N LEU A 57 -13.41 -5.32 10.43
CA LEU A 57 -13.48 -4.13 11.26
C LEU A 57 -13.64 -2.85 10.45
N GLN A 58 -12.89 -2.74 9.34
CA GLN A 58 -12.96 -1.61 8.42
C GLN A 58 -12.34 -1.94 7.06
N SER A 59 -12.61 -1.06 6.08
CA SER A 59 -12.00 -1.11 4.76
C SER A 59 -11.92 0.30 4.17
N TRP A 60 -10.88 0.55 3.39
CA TRP A 60 -10.65 1.86 2.75
C TRP A 60 -9.63 1.77 1.62
N GLY A 61 -9.32 2.91 0.99
CA GLY A 61 -8.27 3.05 0.00
C GLY A 61 -8.78 3.00 -1.44
N GLY A 62 -7.84 3.02 -2.35
CA GLY A 62 -8.05 3.18 -3.77
C GLY A 62 -7.70 4.58 -4.27
N PRO A 63 -7.68 4.79 -5.58
CA PRO A 63 -7.44 6.10 -6.15
C PRO A 63 -8.52 7.06 -5.68
N ALA A 64 -8.13 8.26 -5.25
CA ALA A 64 -9.09 9.32 -4.95
C ALA A 64 -9.91 9.62 -6.21
N SER A 65 -11.22 9.67 -6.06
CA SER A 65 -12.16 9.82 -7.18
C SER A 65 -11.98 11.12 -7.99
N ASP A 66 -11.27 12.09 -7.42
CA ASP A 66 -11.06 13.43 -7.98
C ASP A 66 -9.62 13.92 -7.89
N GLN A 67 -8.65 13.04 -7.57
CA GLN A 67 -7.25 13.37 -7.28
C GLN A 67 -7.05 14.41 -6.15
N SER A 68 -8.09 14.74 -5.40
CA SER A 68 -8.02 15.70 -4.29
C SER A 68 -7.29 15.15 -3.06
N GLY A 69 -7.00 13.85 -3.04
CA GLY A 69 -6.33 13.17 -1.93
C GLY A 69 -4.87 13.58 -1.68
N GLY A 70 -4.26 14.30 -2.64
CA GLY A 70 -2.87 14.75 -2.53
C GLY A 70 -1.83 13.63 -2.61
N TYR A 71 -2.22 12.44 -3.09
CA TYR A 71 -1.35 11.26 -3.26
C TYR A 71 -1.65 10.51 -4.56
N SER A 72 -0.69 9.71 -5.01
CA SER A 72 -0.85 8.79 -6.14
C SER A 72 -0.98 7.37 -5.63
N TRP A 73 -2.18 6.77 -5.79
CA TRP A 73 -2.43 5.38 -5.43
C TRP A 73 -1.63 4.43 -6.34
N PRO A 74 -1.14 3.27 -5.82
CA PRO A 74 -0.43 2.30 -6.63
C PRO A 74 -1.21 1.83 -7.87
N ASP A 75 -0.50 1.67 -8.99
CA ASP A 75 -1.04 1.04 -10.20
C ASP A 75 -1.33 -0.43 -9.95
N ILE A 76 -0.44 -1.11 -9.22
CA ILE A 76 -0.59 -2.50 -8.80
C ILE A 76 -0.25 -2.58 -7.31
N GLU A 77 -1.25 -2.75 -6.47
CA GLU A 77 -1.09 -2.90 -5.02
C GLU A 77 -0.19 -4.09 -4.70
N HIS A 78 0.78 -3.91 -3.78
CA HIS A 78 1.73 -4.98 -3.46
C HIS A 78 2.03 -5.12 -1.98
N GLY A 79 2.67 -4.14 -1.34
CA GLY A 79 3.10 -4.21 0.05
C GLY A 79 2.18 -3.47 1.00
N ILE A 80 1.98 -4.02 2.19
CA ILE A 80 1.33 -3.37 3.33
C ILE A 80 2.18 -3.62 4.59
N TYR A 81 2.29 -2.60 5.44
CA TYR A 81 2.94 -2.69 6.73
C TYR A 81 2.25 -1.73 7.71
N VAL A 82 2.01 -2.17 8.94
CA VAL A 82 1.43 -1.34 10.01
C VAL A 82 2.51 -1.03 11.04
N ASP A 83 2.80 0.25 11.23
CA ASP A 83 3.86 0.65 12.14
C ASP A 83 3.39 0.68 13.62
N HIS A 84 4.34 0.87 14.53
CA HIS A 84 4.12 0.93 15.98
C HIS A 84 3.26 2.13 16.45
N ARG A 85 2.84 3.00 15.54
CA ARG A 85 1.92 4.13 15.78
C ARG A 85 0.60 3.94 15.06
N ASP A 86 0.32 2.71 14.63
CA ASP A 86 -0.87 2.30 13.88
C ASP A 86 -1.01 3.04 12.53
N ASN A 87 0.10 3.50 11.93
CA ASN A 87 0.03 4.01 10.57
C ASN A 87 0.25 2.88 9.57
N VAL A 88 -0.50 2.93 8.49
CA VAL A 88 -0.47 1.95 7.42
C VAL A 88 0.38 2.46 6.27
N TRP A 89 1.41 1.70 5.94
CA TRP A 89 2.31 1.97 4.83
C TRP A 89 1.99 1.06 3.65
N LEU A 90 1.96 1.64 2.45
CA LEU A 90 1.60 0.93 1.23
C LEU A 90 2.65 1.14 0.15
N ALA A 91 2.88 0.08 -0.63
CA ALA A 91 3.72 0.11 -1.83
C ALA A 91 3.04 -0.62 -2.98
N GLY A 92 3.43 -0.27 -4.20
CA GLY A 92 3.01 -0.93 -5.41
C GLY A 92 4.18 -1.50 -6.21
N ASN A 93 3.88 -2.37 -7.18
CA ASN A 93 4.87 -2.95 -8.09
C ASN A 93 4.49 -2.82 -9.57
N GLY A 94 3.56 -1.94 -9.92
CA GLY A 94 3.29 -1.54 -11.29
C GLY A 94 4.40 -0.68 -11.90
N ASP A 95 4.33 -0.43 -13.20
CA ASP A 95 5.39 0.31 -13.92
C ASP A 95 5.50 1.78 -13.46
N GLY A 96 4.39 2.37 -13.02
CA GLY A 96 4.36 3.71 -12.45
C GLY A 96 4.61 3.78 -10.95
N ASP A 97 4.76 2.64 -10.24
CA ASP A 97 4.84 2.59 -8.78
C ASP A 97 6.26 2.93 -8.29
N THR A 98 6.54 4.23 -8.24
CA THR A 98 7.83 4.82 -7.86
C THR A 98 7.75 5.64 -6.56
N ASN A 99 6.68 5.42 -5.81
CA ASN A 99 6.39 6.05 -4.53
C ASN A 99 5.90 5.03 -3.49
N ILE A 100 5.95 5.42 -2.23
CA ILE A 100 5.29 4.72 -1.11
C ILE A 100 4.37 5.71 -0.40
N LEU A 101 3.33 5.18 0.23
CA LEU A 101 2.28 5.96 0.88
C LEU A 101 2.19 5.62 2.36
N LYS A 102 1.87 6.60 3.17
CA LYS A 102 1.54 6.46 4.60
C LYS A 102 0.18 7.03 4.89
N PHE A 103 -0.63 6.26 5.60
CA PHE A 103 -1.96 6.64 6.07
C PHE A 103 -2.10 6.41 7.57
N THR A 104 -3.07 7.04 8.20
CA THR A 104 -3.55 6.56 9.50
C THR A 104 -4.26 5.21 9.31
N ASN A 105 -4.48 4.48 10.40
CA ASN A 105 -5.30 3.25 10.35
C ASN A 105 -6.74 3.48 9.86
N LYS A 106 -7.24 4.72 9.83
CA LYS A 106 -8.56 5.08 9.29
C LYS A 106 -8.52 5.57 7.83
N GLY A 107 -7.40 5.37 7.14
CA GLY A 107 -7.25 5.73 5.73
C GLY A 107 -7.06 7.23 5.46
N LYS A 108 -6.77 8.06 6.47
CA LYS A 108 -6.42 9.45 6.24
C LYS A 108 -4.98 9.54 5.74
N PHE A 109 -4.76 10.16 4.59
CA PHE A 109 -3.44 10.39 4.02
C PHE A 109 -2.53 11.20 4.95
N LEU A 110 -1.29 10.79 5.10
CA LEU A 110 -0.26 11.44 5.93
C LEU A 110 0.97 11.86 5.12
N LEU A 111 1.51 10.96 4.29
CA LEU A 111 2.78 11.18 3.61
C LEU A 111 2.87 10.35 2.32
N GLN A 112 3.48 10.93 1.29
CA GLN A 112 3.98 10.22 0.13
C GLN A 112 5.49 10.46 0.02
N ILE A 113 6.27 9.40 -0.16
CA ILE A 113 7.70 9.45 -0.48
C ILE A 113 7.86 9.01 -1.93
N GLY A 114 8.47 9.84 -2.75
CA GLY A 114 8.61 9.64 -4.17
C GLY A 114 7.47 10.24 -4.99
N THR A 115 7.66 10.26 -6.29
CA THR A 115 6.71 10.80 -7.27
C THR A 115 6.33 9.69 -8.24
N HIS A 116 5.05 9.41 -8.37
CA HIS A 116 4.52 8.38 -9.27
C HIS A 116 5.02 8.60 -10.71
N GLY A 117 5.50 7.53 -11.33
CA GLY A 117 6.01 7.54 -12.70
C GLY A 117 7.42 8.10 -12.87
N ILE A 118 8.10 8.51 -11.80
CA ILE A 118 9.46 9.10 -11.87
C ILE A 118 10.45 8.22 -11.12
N THR A 119 11.55 7.84 -11.77
CA THR A 119 12.66 7.12 -11.13
C THR A 119 13.99 7.51 -11.79
N GLY A 120 15.02 7.69 -10.96
CA GLY A 120 16.41 7.88 -11.36
C GLY A 120 17.28 6.63 -11.17
N GLY A 121 16.66 5.46 -10.95
CA GLY A 121 17.36 4.19 -10.74
C GLY A 121 17.89 4.01 -9.30
N SER A 122 18.81 3.07 -9.12
CA SER A 122 19.27 2.66 -7.77
C SER A 122 20.02 3.74 -7.00
N ASN A 123 20.45 4.83 -7.61
CA ASN A 123 21.10 5.97 -6.94
C ASN A 123 20.13 7.14 -6.65
N ASP A 124 18.87 7.03 -7.02
CA ASP A 124 17.85 8.05 -6.74
C ASP A 124 17.53 8.07 -5.24
N THR A 125 17.71 9.21 -4.60
CA THR A 125 17.42 9.37 -3.16
C THR A 125 16.00 9.84 -2.87
N LEU A 126 15.25 10.22 -3.90
CA LEU A 126 13.90 10.77 -3.78
C LEU A 126 12.81 9.74 -4.07
N ASN A 127 13.05 8.85 -5.05
CA ASN A 127 12.05 7.93 -5.54
C ASN A 127 12.48 6.47 -5.34
N VAL A 128 11.52 5.59 -5.16
CA VAL A 128 11.68 4.14 -5.20
C VAL A 128 11.33 3.62 -6.61
N ASN A 129 11.42 2.32 -6.85
CA ASN A 129 10.97 1.72 -8.09
C ASN A 129 10.46 0.30 -7.83
N LYS A 130 9.14 0.16 -7.71
CA LYS A 130 8.45 -1.10 -7.42
C LYS A 130 8.93 -1.70 -6.08
N ALA A 131 8.70 -0.96 -5.00
CA ALA A 131 9.10 -1.38 -3.66
C ALA A 131 8.42 -2.70 -3.25
N ALA A 132 9.23 -3.64 -2.76
CA ALA A 132 8.77 -4.99 -2.42
C ALA A 132 8.25 -5.11 -0.98
N GLY A 133 8.84 -4.37 -0.05
CA GLY A 133 8.50 -4.44 1.37
C GLY A 133 8.88 -3.17 2.13
N ILE A 134 8.21 -2.96 3.24
CA ILE A 134 8.38 -1.80 4.12
C ILE A 134 8.48 -2.29 5.56
N ALA A 135 9.32 -1.65 6.36
CA ALA A 135 9.35 -1.82 7.81
C ALA A 135 9.77 -0.51 8.49
N VAL A 136 9.18 -0.19 9.63
CA VAL A 136 9.56 0.98 10.44
C VAL A 136 10.28 0.52 11.70
N TRP A 137 11.46 1.08 11.95
CA TRP A 137 12.19 0.83 13.19
C TRP A 137 11.79 1.85 14.26
N PRO A 138 11.10 1.41 15.34
CA PRO A 138 10.55 2.34 16.33
C PRO A 138 11.57 3.23 17.04
N ALA A 139 12.74 2.67 17.34
CA ALA A 139 13.76 3.37 18.16
C ALA A 139 14.36 4.60 17.46
N THR A 140 14.44 4.60 16.12
CA THR A 140 15.02 5.70 15.35
C THR A 140 13.99 6.41 14.47
N ASN A 141 12.74 5.91 14.46
CA ASN A 141 11.65 6.39 13.61
C ASN A 141 12.05 6.44 12.12
N GLU A 142 12.68 5.36 11.66
CA GLU A 142 13.16 5.21 10.29
C GLU A 142 12.33 4.17 9.54
N VAL A 143 11.94 4.49 8.32
CA VAL A 143 11.31 3.55 7.40
C VAL A 143 12.35 2.96 6.47
N PHE A 144 12.45 1.65 6.48
CA PHE A 144 13.29 0.84 5.60
C PHE A 144 12.43 0.31 4.46
N VAL A 145 12.88 0.52 3.25
CA VAL A 145 12.16 0.10 2.05
C VAL A 145 13.03 -0.87 1.25
N ALA A 146 12.52 -2.09 1.07
CA ALA A 146 13.12 -3.06 0.16
C ALA A 146 12.76 -2.67 -1.28
N ASP A 147 13.58 -1.85 -1.90
CA ASP A 147 13.40 -1.30 -3.24
C ASP A 147 14.10 -2.22 -4.25
N GLY A 148 13.49 -3.40 -4.50
CA GLY A 148 14.15 -4.53 -5.11
C GLY A 148 13.66 -4.97 -6.48
N TYR A 149 12.42 -4.68 -6.90
CA TYR A 149 11.92 -5.11 -8.20
C TYR A 149 12.45 -4.26 -9.38
N GLY A 150 12.42 -2.94 -9.23
CA GLY A 150 12.96 -2.03 -10.24
C GLY A 150 14.37 -1.57 -9.94
N ASN A 151 14.71 -1.40 -8.66
CA ASN A 151 16.03 -1.06 -8.15
C ASN A 151 16.68 -2.29 -7.46
N ARG A 152 17.88 -2.12 -6.88
CA ARG A 152 18.61 -3.20 -6.18
C ARG A 152 19.23 -2.66 -4.89
N ARG A 153 18.33 -2.27 -3.94
CA ARG A 153 18.77 -1.61 -2.70
C ARG A 153 17.77 -1.75 -1.57
N VAL A 154 18.24 -1.50 -0.37
CA VAL A 154 17.42 -1.05 0.76
C VAL A 154 17.66 0.44 0.92
N ILE A 155 16.59 1.23 0.90
CA ILE A 155 16.66 2.68 1.11
C ILE A 155 15.95 3.06 2.40
N VAL A 156 16.47 4.04 3.11
CA VAL A 156 16.01 4.45 4.43
C VAL A 156 15.62 5.92 4.41
N TYR A 157 14.41 6.18 4.90
CA TYR A 157 13.88 7.53 5.04
C TYR A 157 13.47 7.79 6.50
N ASP A 158 13.29 9.05 6.83
CA ASP A 158 12.62 9.45 8.06
C ASP A 158 11.12 9.16 7.94
N ALA A 159 10.54 8.48 8.93
CA ALA A 159 9.17 8.01 8.84
C ALA A 159 8.10 9.10 9.02
N ASP A 160 8.48 10.29 9.50
CA ASP A 160 7.54 11.41 9.65
C ASP A 160 7.63 12.41 8.50
N THR A 161 8.83 12.63 7.96
CA THR A 161 9.08 13.67 6.96
C THR A 161 9.33 13.14 5.55
N GLY A 162 9.66 11.84 5.41
CA GLY A 162 10.08 11.26 4.14
C GLY A 162 11.49 11.67 3.69
N ALA A 163 12.24 12.34 4.54
CA ALA A 163 13.61 12.76 4.21
C ALA A 163 14.55 11.54 4.07
N PHE A 164 15.32 11.52 2.98
CA PHE A 164 16.35 10.49 2.76
C PHE A 164 17.39 10.49 3.88
N LYS A 165 17.77 9.31 4.34
CA LYS A 165 18.81 9.12 5.36
C LYS A 165 20.03 8.37 4.81
N ARG A 166 19.81 7.20 4.21
CA ARG A 166 20.88 6.34 3.65
C ARG A 166 20.32 5.21 2.79
N MET A 167 21.20 4.50 2.14
CA MET A 167 20.96 3.25 1.41
C MET A 167 22.21 2.35 1.49
#